data_2fdd26d45d7d0dad2dc690e98fb1c2a0
#
_entry.id   2fdd26d45d7d0dad2dc690e98fb1c2a0
#
_cell.length_a   1.000
_cell.length_b   1.000
_cell.length_c   1.000
_cell.angle_alpha   90.00
_cell.angle_beta   90.00
_cell.angle_gamma   90.00
#
_symmetry.space_group_name_H-M   'P 1'
#
loop_
_entity.id
_entity.type
_entity.pdbx_description
1 polymer ?
#
loop_
_entity_poly.entity_id
_entity_poly.type
_entity_poly.pdbx_seq_one_letter_code
_entity_poly.pdbx_strand_id
1 'polypeptide(L)'
;MKKIHHTIYGINGSAAVLTSRKYKILDIFIQSGSIAERDGTITHALGYHGGHIKFLKQTQFKTKYGKWRTQGIVITFSGQVKQPIPSFKSKSGNIGLLVLDRIEDPQNMGQIIRTSECAGIGGIIIPKHDSCGITDTVLQVSQGAFTQMPIYEVNNLHQTITNLKNEDFWVVAMENSLKAKDWHKVDYSGKILIIVGSEGRGIKKLLLEKSDFQATIPMKGK
;
A
#
# COMPACT_ATOMS: atom_id res chain seq x y z
N MET A 1 -20.94 12.08 5.07
CA MET A 1 -19.63 11.56 4.61
C MET A 1 -19.68 11.37 3.09
N LYS A 2 -18.77 12.00 2.30
CA LYS A 2 -18.65 11.71 0.87
C LYS A 2 -18.29 10.22 0.71
N LYS A 3 -19.11 9.46 -0.04
CA LYS A 3 -18.74 8.09 -0.44
C LYS A 3 -17.46 8.17 -1.26
N ILE A 4 -16.37 7.63 -0.75
CA ILE A 4 -15.10 7.55 -1.47
C ILE A 4 -15.26 6.39 -2.45
N HIS A 5 -15.28 6.71 -3.75
CA HIS A 5 -15.27 5.74 -4.82
C HIS A 5 -13.86 5.66 -5.38
N HIS A 6 -13.40 4.45 -5.62
CA HIS A 6 -12.10 4.16 -6.21
C HIS A 6 -12.27 3.49 -7.56
N THR A 7 -11.30 3.73 -8.44
CA THR A 7 -11.23 3.07 -9.74
C THR A 7 -9.93 2.31 -9.87
N ILE A 8 -10.01 1.05 -10.28
CA ILE A 8 -8.86 0.20 -10.57
C ILE A 8 -9.04 -0.45 -11.93
N TYR A 9 -7.94 -0.74 -12.61
CA TYR A 9 -7.94 -1.38 -13.91
C TYR A 9 -6.75 -2.34 -14.07
N GLY A 10 -6.83 -3.20 -15.07
CA GLY A 10 -5.88 -4.28 -15.31
C GLY A 10 -6.19 -5.53 -14.48
N ILE A 11 -5.68 -6.67 -14.91
CA ILE A 11 -6.05 -7.99 -14.40
C ILE A 11 -5.73 -8.13 -12.92
N ASN A 12 -4.47 -7.90 -12.52
CA ASN A 12 -4.02 -8.16 -11.14
C ASN A 12 -4.79 -7.34 -10.09
N GLY A 13 -4.86 -6.02 -10.29
CA GLY A 13 -5.58 -5.14 -9.37
C GLY A 13 -7.07 -5.45 -9.30
N SER A 14 -7.68 -5.72 -10.45
CA SER A 14 -9.10 -6.08 -10.53
C SER A 14 -9.38 -7.41 -9.84
N ALA A 15 -8.59 -8.45 -10.09
CA ALA A 15 -8.72 -9.74 -9.44
C ALA A 15 -8.62 -9.62 -7.92
N ALA A 16 -7.62 -8.88 -7.41
CA ALA A 16 -7.43 -8.66 -5.99
C ALA A 16 -8.63 -7.98 -5.33
N VAL A 17 -9.23 -6.97 -5.97
CA VAL A 17 -10.41 -6.27 -5.46
C VAL A 17 -11.64 -7.19 -5.47
N LEU A 18 -11.88 -7.92 -6.55
CA LEU A 18 -13.02 -8.83 -6.68
C LEU A 18 -12.99 -9.97 -5.66
N THR A 19 -11.80 -10.51 -5.36
CA THR A 19 -11.65 -11.64 -4.45
C THR A 19 -11.54 -11.26 -2.98
N SER A 20 -11.17 -10.02 -2.67
CA SER A 20 -10.89 -9.57 -1.29
C SER A 20 -12.10 -9.56 -0.36
N ARG A 21 -13.34 -9.49 -0.88
CA ARG A 21 -14.60 -9.35 -0.14
C ARG A 21 -14.66 -8.16 0.85
N LYS A 22 -13.64 -7.28 0.84
CA LYS A 22 -13.55 -6.10 1.72
C LYS A 22 -14.25 -4.88 1.14
N TYR A 23 -14.49 -4.89 -0.18
CA TYR A 23 -14.97 -3.73 -0.92
C TYR A 23 -16.33 -3.99 -1.53
N LYS A 24 -17.17 -2.95 -1.55
CA LYS A 24 -18.43 -2.99 -2.30
C LYS A 24 -18.15 -2.66 -3.76
N ILE A 25 -18.35 -3.61 -4.65
CA ILE A 25 -18.26 -3.40 -6.09
C ILE A 25 -19.44 -2.56 -6.55
N LEU A 26 -19.18 -1.53 -7.36
CA LEU A 26 -20.18 -0.63 -7.92
C LEU A 26 -20.45 -0.94 -9.40
N ASP A 27 -19.39 -1.01 -10.19
CA ASP A 27 -19.45 -1.36 -11.61
C ASP A 27 -18.23 -2.17 -12.03
N ILE A 28 -18.41 -3.11 -12.92
CA ILE A 28 -17.37 -3.86 -13.60
C ILE A 28 -17.57 -3.68 -15.10
N PHE A 29 -16.60 -3.07 -15.78
CA PHE A 29 -16.61 -2.89 -17.24
C PHE A 29 -15.61 -3.82 -17.87
N ILE A 30 -16.06 -4.68 -18.78
CA ILE A 30 -15.21 -5.62 -19.51
C ILE A 30 -15.32 -5.32 -21.00
N GLN A 31 -14.18 -5.21 -21.67
CA GLN A 31 -14.14 -5.12 -23.13
C GLN A 31 -14.34 -6.50 -23.73
N SER A 32 -15.35 -6.67 -24.57
CA SER A 32 -15.60 -7.93 -25.28
C SER A 32 -14.41 -8.30 -26.17
N GLY A 33 -14.00 -9.56 -26.14
CA GLY A 33 -12.84 -10.09 -26.86
C GLY A 33 -11.49 -9.77 -26.23
N SER A 34 -11.45 -9.15 -25.04
CA SER A 34 -10.20 -8.77 -24.35
C SER A 34 -9.49 -9.94 -23.65
N ILE A 35 -8.25 -9.66 -23.22
CA ILE A 35 -7.49 -10.59 -22.39
C ILE A 35 -8.23 -10.84 -21.06
N ALA A 36 -8.78 -9.79 -20.43
CA ALA A 36 -9.49 -9.90 -19.16
C ALA A 36 -10.74 -10.79 -19.23
N GLU A 37 -11.47 -10.78 -20.35
CA GLU A 37 -12.65 -11.63 -20.53
C GLU A 37 -12.29 -13.13 -20.57
N ARG A 38 -11.06 -13.46 -20.99
CA ARG A 38 -10.55 -14.85 -21.10
C ARG A 38 -9.69 -15.26 -19.93
N ASP A 39 -9.38 -14.33 -19.04
CA ASP A 39 -8.52 -14.62 -17.86
C ASP A 39 -9.29 -15.47 -16.85
N GLY A 40 -8.74 -16.63 -16.49
CA GLY A 40 -9.40 -17.57 -15.59
C GLY A 40 -9.62 -17.01 -14.19
N THR A 41 -8.71 -16.19 -13.68
CA THR A 41 -8.83 -15.56 -12.35
C THR A 41 -9.98 -14.55 -12.34
N ILE A 42 -10.05 -13.71 -13.38
CA ILE A 42 -11.14 -12.74 -13.55
C ILE A 42 -12.47 -13.47 -13.71
N THR A 43 -12.56 -14.45 -14.62
CA THR A 43 -13.79 -15.20 -14.89
C THR A 43 -14.32 -15.86 -13.62
N HIS A 44 -13.45 -16.50 -12.84
CA HIS A 44 -13.84 -17.10 -11.56
C HIS A 44 -14.37 -16.06 -10.57
N ALA A 45 -13.66 -14.94 -10.40
CA ALA A 45 -14.05 -13.87 -9.50
C ALA A 45 -15.37 -13.20 -9.87
N LEU A 46 -15.65 -13.06 -11.17
CA LEU A 46 -16.90 -12.49 -11.70
C LEU A 46 -18.16 -13.30 -11.31
N GLY A 47 -18.04 -14.60 -11.10
CA GLY A 47 -19.16 -15.45 -10.68
C GLY A 47 -19.86 -14.98 -9.40
N TYR A 48 -19.17 -14.20 -8.57
CA TYR A 48 -19.74 -13.65 -7.33
C TYR A 48 -20.35 -12.24 -7.48
N HIS A 49 -20.29 -11.63 -8.69
CA HIS A 49 -20.63 -10.22 -8.91
C HIS A 49 -21.57 -9.97 -10.09
N GLY A 50 -22.36 -10.97 -10.51
CA GLY A 50 -23.16 -10.97 -11.74
C GLY A 50 -24.00 -9.72 -12.04
N GLY A 51 -24.59 -9.08 -11.03
CA GLY A 51 -25.42 -7.88 -11.20
C GLY A 51 -24.66 -6.57 -11.53
N HIS A 52 -23.33 -6.58 -11.49
CA HIS A 52 -22.50 -5.38 -11.69
C HIS A 52 -21.69 -5.41 -12.98
N ILE A 53 -21.79 -6.48 -13.78
CA ILE A 53 -20.95 -6.69 -14.96
C ILE A 53 -21.58 -6.04 -16.18
N LYS A 54 -20.80 -5.24 -16.90
CA LYS A 54 -21.17 -4.58 -18.14
C LYS A 54 -20.13 -4.89 -19.23
N PHE A 55 -20.52 -5.66 -20.22
CA PHE A 55 -19.70 -5.92 -21.40
C PHE A 55 -19.83 -4.76 -22.41
N LEU A 56 -18.72 -4.22 -22.84
CA LEU A 56 -18.67 -3.11 -23.81
C LEU A 56 -17.95 -3.57 -25.07
N LYS A 57 -18.47 -3.18 -26.24
CA LYS A 57 -17.75 -3.34 -27.51
C LYS A 57 -16.42 -2.57 -27.46
N GLN A 58 -15.43 -3.02 -28.22
CA GLN A 58 -14.09 -2.42 -28.24
C GLN A 58 -14.09 -0.89 -28.46
N THR A 59 -14.93 -0.41 -29.37
CA THR A 59 -15.05 1.02 -29.65
C THR A 59 -15.54 1.82 -28.45
N GLN A 60 -16.62 1.35 -27.82
CA GLN A 60 -17.19 1.98 -26.63
C GLN A 60 -16.21 1.96 -25.44
N PHE A 61 -15.51 0.84 -25.25
CA PHE A 61 -14.53 0.70 -24.17
C PHE A 61 -13.34 1.62 -24.39
N LYS A 62 -12.80 1.70 -25.62
CA LYS A 62 -11.71 2.61 -25.98
C LYS A 62 -12.10 4.08 -25.82
N THR A 63 -13.30 4.46 -26.21
CA THR A 63 -13.78 5.84 -26.01
C THR A 63 -13.77 6.22 -24.55
N LYS A 64 -14.17 5.32 -23.65
CA LYS A 64 -14.29 5.59 -22.22
C LYS A 64 -12.96 5.46 -21.46
N TYR A 65 -12.14 4.48 -21.82
CA TYR A 65 -10.97 4.06 -21.03
C TYR A 65 -9.67 3.98 -21.83
N GLY A 66 -9.64 4.43 -23.07
CA GLY A 66 -8.50 4.27 -23.98
C GLY A 66 -7.19 4.95 -23.53
N LYS A 67 -7.26 5.87 -22.57
CA LYS A 67 -6.08 6.51 -21.98
C LYS A 67 -5.31 5.60 -20.99
N TRP A 68 -5.90 4.48 -20.57
CA TRP A 68 -5.34 3.60 -19.55
C TRP A 68 -4.95 2.25 -20.14
N ARG A 69 -3.91 1.63 -19.61
CA ARG A 69 -3.50 0.26 -19.96
C ARG A 69 -4.36 -0.75 -19.19
N THR A 70 -5.63 -0.85 -19.54
CA THR A 70 -6.66 -1.56 -18.79
C THR A 70 -6.63 -3.08 -18.93
N GLN A 71 -5.96 -3.64 -19.93
CA GLN A 71 -6.03 -5.05 -20.30
C GLN A 71 -7.47 -5.55 -20.56
N GLY A 72 -8.43 -4.60 -20.76
CA GLY A 72 -9.83 -4.88 -21.03
C GLY A 72 -10.75 -4.94 -19.81
N ILE A 73 -10.31 -4.54 -18.63
CA ILE A 73 -11.14 -4.48 -17.42
C ILE A 73 -10.93 -3.20 -16.63
N VAL A 74 -12.03 -2.62 -16.15
CA VAL A 74 -12.06 -1.48 -15.21
C VAL A 74 -13.14 -1.74 -14.17
N ILE A 75 -12.80 -1.53 -12.90
CA ILE A 75 -13.71 -1.71 -11.77
C ILE A 75 -13.82 -0.42 -10.99
N THR A 76 -15.04 -0.04 -10.64
CA THR A 76 -15.33 0.98 -9.64
C THR A 76 -15.82 0.30 -8.38
N PHE A 77 -15.26 0.68 -7.24
CA PHE A 77 -15.62 0.11 -5.95
C PHE A 77 -15.64 1.16 -4.85
N SER A 78 -16.22 0.84 -3.70
CA SER A 78 -16.20 1.69 -2.51
C SER A 78 -15.82 0.85 -1.28
N GLY A 79 -15.18 1.51 -0.32
CA GLY A 79 -14.75 0.87 0.93
C GLY A 79 -13.59 1.64 1.56
N GLN A 80 -13.25 1.28 2.78
CA GLN A 80 -12.10 1.86 3.48
C GLN A 80 -10.84 1.07 3.15
N VAL A 81 -9.85 1.73 2.55
CA VAL A 81 -8.52 1.15 2.32
C VAL A 81 -7.63 1.35 3.56
N LYS A 82 -7.79 2.50 4.21
CA LYS A 82 -7.07 2.84 5.45
C LYS A 82 -7.87 2.39 6.66
N GLN A 83 -7.17 1.99 7.72
CA GLN A 83 -7.80 1.57 8.98
C GLN A 83 -7.07 2.18 10.18
N PRO A 84 -7.72 2.26 11.35
CA PRO A 84 -7.06 2.64 12.59
C PRO A 84 -5.94 1.65 12.94
N ILE A 85 -4.84 2.15 13.52
CA ILE A 85 -3.78 1.28 14.00
C ILE A 85 -4.29 0.49 15.22
N PRO A 86 -4.18 -0.86 15.22
CA PRO A 86 -4.58 -1.67 16.36
C PRO A 86 -3.49 -1.65 17.43
N SER A 87 -3.81 -2.11 18.65
CA SER A 87 -2.79 -2.47 19.62
C SER A 87 -2.11 -3.79 19.25
N PHE A 88 -0.80 -3.83 19.42
CA PHE A 88 0.03 -5.03 19.23
C PHE A 88 0.50 -5.63 20.56
N LYS A 89 0.03 -5.11 21.70
CA LYS A 89 0.51 -5.47 23.03
C LYS A 89 0.38 -6.97 23.33
N SER A 90 -0.74 -7.57 22.90
CA SER A 90 -1.01 -9.00 23.10
C SER A 90 -0.42 -9.91 22.03
N LYS A 91 0.20 -9.35 20.98
CA LYS A 91 0.79 -10.13 19.89
C LYS A 91 2.22 -10.51 20.25
N SER A 92 2.58 -11.76 19.99
CA SER A 92 3.93 -12.32 20.15
C SER A 92 4.54 -12.68 18.80
N GLY A 93 5.84 -12.94 18.80
CA GLY A 93 6.60 -13.31 17.60
C GLY A 93 7.13 -12.10 16.82
N ASN A 94 7.61 -12.35 15.60
CA ASN A 94 8.19 -11.33 14.76
C ASN A 94 7.10 -10.51 14.07
N ILE A 95 7.09 -9.21 14.29
CA ILE A 95 6.16 -8.26 13.67
C ILE A 95 6.97 -7.09 13.10
N GLY A 96 7.01 -6.98 11.78
CA GLY A 96 7.60 -5.83 11.10
C GLY A 96 6.51 -4.82 10.69
N LEU A 97 6.64 -3.56 11.09
CA LEU A 97 5.82 -2.45 10.60
C LEU A 97 6.71 -1.44 9.86
N LEU A 98 6.17 -0.81 8.85
CA LEU A 98 6.86 0.21 8.07
C LEU A 98 6.21 1.59 8.28
N VAL A 99 6.98 2.58 8.69
CA VAL A 99 6.56 3.98 8.80
C VAL A 99 7.10 4.75 7.61
N LEU A 100 6.23 5.46 6.92
CA LEU A 100 6.58 6.28 5.77
C LEU A 100 6.48 7.77 6.16
N ASP A 101 7.63 8.45 6.28
CA ASP A 101 7.68 9.87 6.58
C ASP A 101 7.79 10.69 5.30
N ARG A 102 6.74 11.43 4.95
CA ARG A 102 6.70 12.37 3.82
C ARG A 102 6.93 11.72 2.44
N ILE A 103 6.35 10.56 2.19
CA ILE A 103 6.32 9.99 0.84
C ILE A 103 5.23 10.72 0.04
N GLU A 104 5.65 11.62 -0.85
CA GLU A 104 4.77 12.53 -1.59
C GLU A 104 4.43 12.01 -3.00
N ASP A 105 5.26 11.13 -3.57
CA ASP A 105 5.01 10.54 -4.89
C ASP A 105 4.09 9.31 -4.79
N PRO A 106 2.92 9.33 -5.46
CA PRO A 106 2.02 8.18 -5.52
C PRO A 106 2.62 6.93 -6.16
N GLN A 107 3.59 7.07 -7.06
CA GLN A 107 4.30 5.93 -7.66
C GLN A 107 5.15 5.22 -6.62
N ASN A 108 5.95 5.97 -5.86
CA ASN A 108 6.76 5.42 -4.77
C ASN A 108 5.88 4.77 -3.71
N MET A 109 4.81 5.44 -3.28
CA MET A 109 3.86 4.89 -2.30
C MET A 109 3.26 3.56 -2.76
N GLY A 110 2.79 3.48 -3.99
CA GLY A 110 2.19 2.27 -4.54
C GLY A 110 3.21 1.11 -4.66
N GLN A 111 4.44 1.40 -5.08
CA GLN A 111 5.51 0.40 -5.13
C GLN A 111 5.93 -0.08 -3.74
N ILE A 112 6.02 0.81 -2.76
CA ILE A 112 6.31 0.46 -1.37
C ILE A 112 5.22 -0.50 -0.83
N ILE A 113 3.94 -0.20 -1.05
CA ILE A 113 2.84 -1.07 -0.63
C ILE A 113 3.00 -2.47 -1.24
N ARG A 114 3.27 -2.54 -2.55
CA ARG A 114 3.47 -3.81 -3.25
C ARG A 114 4.66 -4.60 -2.71
N THR A 115 5.80 -3.95 -2.56
CA THR A 115 7.03 -4.59 -2.07
C THR A 115 6.88 -5.06 -0.62
N SER A 116 6.23 -4.24 0.23
CA SER A 116 5.98 -4.57 1.63
C SER A 116 5.07 -5.79 1.79
N GLU A 117 4.05 -5.90 0.95
CA GLU A 117 3.17 -7.08 0.95
C GLU A 117 3.95 -8.34 0.58
N CYS A 118 4.72 -8.29 -0.50
CA CYS A 118 5.57 -9.42 -0.92
C CYS A 118 6.64 -9.78 0.13
N ALA A 119 7.13 -8.81 0.90
CA ALA A 119 8.11 -9.02 1.96
C ALA A 119 7.50 -9.49 3.29
N GLY A 120 6.17 -9.62 3.39
CA GLY A 120 5.51 -10.06 4.61
C GLY A 120 5.48 -9.01 5.72
N ILE A 121 5.59 -7.72 5.41
CA ILE A 121 5.45 -6.63 6.37
C ILE A 121 4.02 -6.63 6.95
N GLY A 122 3.89 -6.54 8.27
CA GLY A 122 2.61 -6.64 8.99
C GLY A 122 1.71 -5.41 8.86
N GLY A 123 2.22 -4.29 8.33
CA GLY A 123 1.42 -3.09 8.07
C GLY A 123 2.28 -1.86 7.77
N ILE A 124 1.66 -0.89 7.10
CA ILE A 124 2.28 0.39 6.73
C ILE A 124 1.59 1.52 7.49
N ILE A 125 2.37 2.39 8.11
CA ILE A 125 1.90 3.58 8.84
C ILE A 125 2.24 4.82 8.03
N ILE A 126 1.23 5.62 7.69
CA ILE A 126 1.36 6.86 6.94
C ILE A 126 0.81 8.04 7.73
N PRO A 127 1.38 9.24 7.61
CA PRO A 127 0.79 10.43 8.20
C PRO A 127 -0.41 10.89 7.37
N LYS A 128 -1.40 11.50 8.05
CA LYS A 128 -2.57 12.11 7.41
C LYS A 128 -2.20 13.35 6.58
N HIS A 129 -1.16 14.05 6.98
CA HIS A 129 -0.63 15.25 6.33
C HIS A 129 0.81 15.01 5.89
N ASP A 130 1.32 15.81 4.97
CA ASP A 130 2.67 15.68 4.41
C ASP A 130 2.92 14.31 3.73
N SER A 131 1.91 13.77 3.04
CA SER A 131 2.00 12.51 2.28
C SER A 131 1.02 12.57 1.11
N CYS A 132 1.27 11.83 0.03
CA CYS A 132 0.34 11.73 -1.10
C CYS A 132 -0.99 11.07 -0.72
N GLY A 133 -1.07 10.43 0.45
CA GLY A 133 -2.23 9.67 0.87
C GLY A 133 -2.51 8.46 -0.04
N ILE A 134 -3.69 7.87 0.11
CA ILE A 134 -4.12 6.72 -0.70
C ILE A 134 -5.04 7.20 -1.82
N THR A 135 -4.46 7.43 -2.99
CA THR A 135 -5.15 7.85 -4.22
C THR A 135 -5.39 6.67 -5.16
N ASP A 136 -6.23 6.83 -6.18
CA ASP A 136 -6.42 5.79 -7.21
C ASP A 136 -5.11 5.42 -7.91
N THR A 137 -4.18 6.38 -8.07
CA THR A 137 -2.84 6.10 -8.60
C THR A 137 -2.06 5.17 -7.69
N VAL A 138 -2.06 5.40 -6.37
CA VAL A 138 -1.42 4.51 -5.39
C VAL A 138 -2.00 3.11 -5.46
N LEU A 139 -3.33 3.00 -5.48
CA LEU A 139 -4.02 1.71 -5.60
C LEU A 139 -3.66 0.99 -6.89
N GLN A 140 -3.63 1.71 -7.99
CA GLN A 140 -3.27 1.17 -9.30
C GLN A 140 -1.83 0.66 -9.34
N VAL A 141 -0.87 1.44 -8.83
CA VAL A 141 0.56 1.09 -8.83
C VAL A 141 0.83 -0.11 -7.91
N SER A 142 0.11 -0.22 -6.80
CA SER A 142 0.26 -1.36 -5.88
C SER A 142 -0.24 -2.70 -6.46
N GLN A 143 -0.87 -2.69 -7.64
CA GLN A 143 -1.33 -3.88 -8.39
C GLN A 143 -2.18 -4.85 -7.56
N GLY A 144 -2.97 -4.31 -6.63
CA GLY A 144 -3.86 -5.10 -5.77
C GLY A 144 -3.30 -5.44 -4.39
N ALA A 145 -2.01 -5.23 -4.12
CA ALA A 145 -1.39 -5.50 -2.82
C ALA A 145 -2.09 -4.77 -1.65
N PHE A 146 -2.66 -3.58 -1.91
CA PHE A 146 -3.43 -2.81 -0.92
C PHE A 146 -4.62 -3.58 -0.33
N THR A 147 -5.12 -4.62 -1.00
CA THR A 147 -6.24 -5.42 -0.50
C THR A 147 -5.84 -6.31 0.67
N GLN A 148 -4.56 -6.67 0.77
CA GLN A 148 -3.99 -7.52 1.81
C GLN A 148 -3.15 -6.72 2.81
N MET A 149 -2.42 -5.70 2.35
CA MET A 149 -1.56 -4.86 3.18
C MET A 149 -2.38 -3.96 4.10
N PRO A 150 -2.28 -4.08 5.44
CA PRO A 150 -2.87 -3.13 6.36
C PRO A 150 -2.22 -1.75 6.22
N ILE A 151 -3.02 -0.70 5.99
CA ILE A 151 -2.54 0.68 5.90
C ILE A 151 -3.17 1.50 7.01
N TYR A 152 -2.34 2.00 7.91
CA TYR A 152 -2.72 2.77 9.09
C TYR A 152 -2.45 4.25 8.87
N GLU A 153 -3.50 5.08 8.82
CA GLU A 153 -3.34 6.52 8.73
C GLU A 153 -3.39 7.13 10.13
N VAL A 154 -2.35 7.90 10.49
CA VAL A 154 -2.23 8.50 11.82
C VAL A 154 -2.05 10.02 11.73
N ASN A 155 -2.53 10.74 12.76
CA ASN A 155 -2.39 12.20 12.81
C ASN A 155 -0.96 12.64 13.17
N ASN A 156 -0.24 11.83 13.97
CA ASN A 156 1.07 12.19 14.50
C ASN A 156 1.98 10.96 14.57
N LEU A 157 2.96 10.87 13.65
CA LEU A 157 3.93 9.77 13.61
C LEU A 157 4.75 9.67 14.89
N HIS A 158 5.23 10.79 15.44
CA HIS A 158 6.04 10.81 16.66
C HIS A 158 5.29 10.19 17.85
N GLN A 159 4.02 10.58 18.07
CA GLN A 159 3.19 9.99 19.12
C GLN A 159 2.91 8.51 18.87
N THR A 160 2.65 8.15 17.61
CA THR A 160 2.40 6.75 17.23
C THR A 160 3.63 5.87 17.50
N ILE A 161 4.83 6.35 17.13
CA ILE A 161 6.09 5.64 17.42
C ILE A 161 6.28 5.48 18.92
N THR A 162 6.04 6.54 19.71
CA THR A 162 6.14 6.47 21.18
C THR A 162 5.17 5.42 21.75
N ASN A 163 3.95 5.36 21.27
CA ASN A 163 2.96 4.36 21.72
C ASN A 163 3.41 2.93 21.35
N LEU A 164 3.92 2.72 20.14
CA LEU A 164 4.42 1.41 19.71
C LEU A 164 5.67 0.96 20.50
N LYS A 165 6.56 1.89 20.87
CA LYS A 165 7.68 1.58 21.78
C LYS A 165 7.18 1.07 23.14
N ASN A 166 6.06 1.60 23.65
CA ASN A 166 5.42 1.11 24.88
C ASN A 166 4.72 -0.26 24.68
N GLU A 167 4.68 -0.76 23.45
CA GLU A 167 4.22 -2.09 23.06
C GLU A 167 5.37 -3.01 22.61
N ASP A 168 6.60 -2.70 23.04
CA ASP A 168 7.85 -3.44 22.82
C ASP A 168 8.37 -3.42 21.39
N PHE A 169 8.06 -2.38 20.59
CA PHE A 169 8.67 -2.18 19.30
C PHE A 169 10.05 -1.51 19.42
N TRP A 170 11.04 -2.10 18.80
CA TRP A 170 12.32 -1.46 18.48
C TRP A 170 12.20 -0.64 17.19
N VAL A 171 12.79 0.54 17.18
CA VAL A 171 12.65 1.50 16.08
C VAL A 171 13.95 1.64 15.31
N VAL A 172 13.93 1.32 14.04
CA VAL A 172 15.07 1.41 13.11
C VAL A 172 14.79 2.48 12.06
N ALA A 173 15.56 3.55 12.04
CA ALA A 173 15.50 4.57 10.99
C ALA A 173 16.46 4.19 9.85
N MET A 174 15.93 4.09 8.64
CA MET A 174 16.75 3.87 7.44
C MET A 174 17.23 5.22 6.89
N GLU A 175 18.50 5.51 7.11
CA GLU A 175 19.10 6.78 6.68
C GLU A 175 20.55 6.60 6.24
N ASN A 176 21.08 7.58 5.51
CA ASN A 176 22.47 7.55 5.04
C ASN A 176 23.30 8.60 5.79
N SER A 177 23.70 8.29 7.03
CA SER A 177 24.59 9.13 7.82
C SER A 177 25.81 8.35 8.31
N LEU A 178 26.86 9.10 8.71
CA LEU A 178 28.09 8.53 9.28
C LEU A 178 27.86 7.76 10.59
N LYS A 179 26.72 7.98 11.26
CA LYS A 179 26.35 7.31 12.51
C LYS A 179 25.55 6.02 12.26
N ALA A 180 25.01 5.85 11.05
CA ALA A 180 24.21 4.69 10.71
C ALA A 180 25.08 3.42 10.57
N LYS A 181 24.61 2.32 11.14
CA LYS A 181 25.23 0.99 10.97
C LYS A 181 24.77 0.38 9.64
N ASP A 182 25.59 -0.46 9.04
CA ASP A 182 25.11 -1.28 7.92
C ASP A 182 23.85 -2.05 8.33
N TRP A 183 22.83 -2.05 7.47
CA TRP A 183 21.52 -2.64 7.77
C TRP A 183 21.59 -4.08 8.28
N HIS A 184 22.52 -4.89 7.77
CA HIS A 184 22.70 -6.30 8.16
C HIS A 184 23.36 -6.49 9.54
N LYS A 185 23.80 -5.41 10.19
CA LYS A 185 24.36 -5.44 11.57
C LYS A 185 23.31 -5.09 12.63
N VAL A 186 22.07 -4.85 12.21
CA VAL A 186 20.95 -4.61 13.13
C VAL A 186 20.17 -5.90 13.33
N ASP A 187 19.80 -6.21 14.55
CA ASP A 187 18.88 -7.32 14.83
C ASP A 187 17.44 -6.90 14.54
N TYR A 188 16.78 -7.62 13.65
CA TYR A 188 15.38 -7.41 13.27
C TYR A 188 14.44 -8.45 13.91
N SER A 189 14.85 -9.16 14.93
CA SER A 189 13.97 -10.09 15.65
C SER A 189 12.96 -9.36 16.53
N GLY A 190 11.83 -10.02 16.80
CA GLY A 190 10.77 -9.47 17.64
C GLY A 190 9.89 -8.43 16.93
N LYS A 191 9.49 -7.39 17.64
CA LYS A 191 8.64 -6.32 17.12
C LYS A 191 9.49 -5.16 16.60
N ILE A 192 9.50 -4.95 15.32
CA ILE A 192 10.36 -3.96 14.64
C ILE A 192 9.51 -2.94 13.89
N LEU A 193 9.84 -1.67 14.09
CA LEU A 193 9.29 -0.54 13.36
C LEU A 193 10.39 0.08 12.50
N ILE A 194 10.29 -0.05 11.18
CA ILE A 194 11.25 0.52 10.23
C ILE A 194 10.72 1.87 9.75
N ILE A 195 11.51 2.92 9.83
CA ILE A 195 11.16 4.25 9.32
C ILE A 195 11.92 4.53 8.03
N VAL A 196 11.19 4.92 6.99
CA VAL A 196 11.72 5.36 5.70
C VAL A 196 11.24 6.78 5.43
N GLY A 197 12.14 7.66 5.06
CA GLY A 197 11.86 9.05 4.74
C GLY A 197 11.71 9.31 3.25
N SER A 198 11.37 10.57 2.92
CA SER A 198 11.29 11.03 1.53
C SER A 198 12.67 11.12 0.87
N GLU A 199 12.67 11.01 -0.45
CA GLU A 199 13.87 10.96 -1.29
C GLU A 199 14.80 12.18 -1.13
N GLY A 200 14.26 13.40 -1.03
CA GLY A 200 15.07 14.61 -0.91
C GLY A 200 15.30 15.09 0.51
N ARG A 201 14.33 14.89 1.41
CA ARG A 201 14.35 15.45 2.78
C ARG A 201 14.70 14.42 3.86
N GLY A 202 14.79 13.14 3.50
CA GLY A 202 15.02 12.05 4.45
C GLY A 202 13.96 11.94 5.54
N ILE A 203 14.33 11.48 6.71
CA ILE A 203 13.47 11.32 7.88
C ILE A 203 13.49 12.60 8.74
N LYS A 204 12.33 13.01 9.27
CA LYS A 204 12.26 14.16 10.20
C LYS A 204 13.15 13.91 11.43
N LYS A 205 13.89 14.94 11.86
CA LYS A 205 14.81 14.89 13.02
C LYS A 205 14.15 14.31 14.27
N LEU A 206 12.92 14.72 14.58
CA LEU A 206 12.16 14.20 15.73
C LEU A 206 11.90 12.69 15.67
N LEU A 207 11.81 12.10 14.49
CA LEU A 207 11.63 10.65 14.32
C LEU A 207 12.96 9.93 14.46
N LEU A 208 14.06 10.53 13.96
CA LEU A 208 15.42 10.01 14.15
C LEU A 208 15.80 9.98 15.64
N GLU A 209 15.46 11.00 16.41
CA GLU A 209 15.71 11.07 17.86
C GLU A 209 14.92 10.00 18.65
N LYS A 210 13.81 9.49 18.10
CA LYS A 210 13.03 8.40 18.69
C LYS A 210 13.51 7.01 18.30
N SER A 211 14.38 6.92 17.28
CA SER A 211 14.86 5.64 16.79
C SER A 211 15.92 5.06 17.76
N ASP A 212 15.84 3.76 17.97
CA ASP A 212 16.80 3.02 18.77
C ASP A 212 18.07 2.72 17.96
N PHE A 213 17.89 2.53 16.65
CA PHE A 213 18.95 2.27 15.71
C PHE A 213 18.80 3.15 14.47
N GLN A 214 19.93 3.53 13.89
CA GLN A 214 20.03 4.13 12.57
C GLN A 214 20.77 3.14 11.67
N ALA A 215 20.17 2.76 10.56
CA ALA A 215 20.72 1.78 9.65
C ALA A 215 20.83 2.35 8.23
N THR A 216 21.85 1.94 7.51
CA THR A 216 22.07 2.32 6.12
C THR A 216 22.16 1.11 5.21
N ILE A 217 21.62 1.24 4.01
CA ILE A 217 21.87 0.30 2.90
C ILE A 217 23.00 0.89 2.08
N PRO A 218 24.18 0.25 2.00
CA PRO A 218 25.30 0.78 1.24
C PRO A 218 24.95 0.95 -0.23
N MET A 219 25.06 2.18 -0.72
CA MET A 219 24.80 2.51 -2.13
C MET A 219 26.13 2.53 -2.88
N LYS A 220 26.24 1.77 -4.00
CA LYS A 220 27.42 1.71 -4.85
C LYS A 220 27.34 2.67 -6.06
N GLY A 221 26.20 3.34 -6.24
CA GLY A 221 26.02 4.35 -7.28
C GLY A 221 26.57 5.71 -6.88
N LYS A 222 26.84 6.57 -7.90
CA LYS A 222 27.18 7.99 -7.71
C LYS A 222 25.91 8.83 -7.63
#